data_c68b27b6d90486749b69579ec5ad63f7
#
_entry.id   c68b27b6d90486749b69579ec5ad63f7
#
_cell.length_a   1.000
_cell.length_b   1.000
_cell.length_c   1.000
_cell.angle_alpha   90.00
_cell.angle_beta   90.00
_cell.angle_gamma   90.00
#
_symmetry.space_group_name_H-M   'P 1'
#
loop_
_entity.id
_entity.type
_entity.pdbx_description
1 polymer ?
#
loop_
_entity_poly.entity_id
_entity_poly.type
_entity_poly.pdbx_seq_one_letter_code
_entity_poly.pdbx_strand_id
1 'polypeptide(L)'
;RDLSSLLPEAEFKHVFLNKLTTYKQLRELKKEGFDIFVNLCEGYLDWSIPSVDVIYYMELLGLPFTGPTSILYDPTKDLMKYVAFTAGVKTPPFALISGNENLDAAIAHLQYPLFVKPAKAGDSLGIDDSSLVKNKTDLVTKVNAIIEEYGPLLVEEYIDGREFTVMIAA
;
A
#
# COMPACT_ATOMS: atom_id res chain seq x y z
N ARG A 1 15.17 -9.22 -11.60
CA ARG A 1 15.97 -10.46 -11.39
C ARG A 1 15.30 -11.59 -12.16
N ASP A 2 16.10 -12.41 -12.83
CA ASP A 2 15.59 -13.57 -13.55
C ASP A 2 15.32 -14.71 -12.54
N LEU A 3 14.06 -15.13 -12.44
CA LEU A 3 13.65 -16.22 -11.55
C LEU A 3 14.11 -17.59 -12.06
N SER A 4 14.43 -17.73 -13.34
CA SER A 4 14.85 -19.00 -13.92
C SER A 4 16.12 -19.56 -13.28
N SER A 5 16.99 -18.70 -12.77
CA SER A 5 18.19 -19.11 -12.03
C SER A 5 17.90 -19.70 -10.65
N LEU A 6 16.73 -19.39 -10.08
CA LEU A 6 16.31 -19.84 -8.74
C LEU A 6 15.43 -21.10 -8.81
N LEU A 7 14.75 -21.30 -9.94
CA LEU A 7 13.82 -22.41 -10.19
C LEU A 7 14.13 -23.03 -11.56
N PRO A 8 15.27 -23.73 -11.68
CA PRO A 8 15.74 -24.24 -12.98
C PRO A 8 14.83 -25.33 -13.59
N GLU A 9 13.97 -25.94 -12.80
CA GLU A 9 12.97 -26.92 -13.24
C GLU A 9 11.68 -26.30 -13.77
N ALA A 10 11.49 -24.99 -13.65
CA ALA A 10 10.30 -24.29 -14.10
C ALA A 10 10.51 -23.60 -15.46
N GLU A 11 9.48 -23.66 -16.30
CA GLU A 11 9.44 -22.89 -17.53
C GLU A 11 8.79 -21.53 -17.30
N PHE A 12 9.45 -20.46 -17.73
CA PHE A 12 8.99 -19.10 -17.54
C PHE A 12 8.59 -18.43 -18.85
N LYS A 13 7.46 -17.76 -18.85
CA LYS A 13 7.02 -16.86 -19.91
C LYS A 13 6.82 -15.47 -19.36
N HIS A 14 7.63 -14.51 -19.79
CA HIS A 14 7.45 -13.10 -19.43
C HIS A 14 6.40 -12.44 -20.33
N VAL A 15 5.42 -11.79 -19.73
CA VAL A 15 4.33 -11.11 -20.44
C VAL A 15 4.17 -9.69 -19.92
N PHE A 16 4.17 -8.74 -20.83
CA PHE A 16 3.80 -7.36 -20.54
C PHE A 16 2.31 -7.16 -20.80
N LEU A 17 1.60 -6.74 -19.76
CA LEU A 17 0.18 -6.47 -19.87
C LEU A 17 -0.04 -5.03 -20.35
N ASN A 18 -1.01 -4.87 -21.24
CA ASN A 18 -1.46 -3.56 -21.68
C ASN A 18 -2.79 -3.24 -21.00
N LYS A 19 -2.88 -2.06 -20.37
CA LYS A 19 -4.05 -1.62 -19.60
C LYS A 19 -5.38 -1.83 -20.32
N LEU A 20 -5.46 -1.43 -21.58
CA LEU A 20 -6.71 -1.49 -22.36
C LEU A 20 -7.12 -2.92 -22.75
N THR A 21 -6.19 -3.86 -22.68
CA THR A 21 -6.41 -5.24 -23.14
C THR A 21 -6.07 -6.30 -22.08
N THR A 22 -5.80 -5.91 -20.85
CA THR A 22 -5.40 -6.79 -19.74
C THR A 22 -6.30 -8.03 -19.61
N TYR A 23 -7.61 -7.83 -19.54
CA TYR A 23 -8.57 -8.97 -19.44
C TYR A 23 -8.45 -9.92 -20.62
N LYS A 24 -8.40 -9.39 -21.84
CA LYS A 24 -8.26 -10.20 -23.05
C LYS A 24 -6.95 -10.98 -23.04
N GLN A 25 -5.83 -10.32 -22.68
CA GLN A 25 -4.54 -10.98 -22.60
C GLN A 25 -4.53 -12.11 -21.56
N LEU A 26 -5.02 -11.88 -20.36
CA LEU A 26 -5.12 -12.89 -19.31
C LEU A 26 -6.02 -14.06 -19.70
N ARG A 27 -7.13 -13.79 -20.41
CA ARG A 27 -8.01 -14.84 -20.91
C ARG A 27 -7.35 -15.72 -21.97
N GLU A 28 -6.50 -15.14 -22.83
CA GLU A 28 -5.73 -15.95 -23.80
C GLU A 28 -4.63 -16.74 -23.08
N LEU A 29 -3.91 -16.15 -22.15
CA LEU A 29 -2.90 -16.83 -21.32
C LEU A 29 -3.47 -18.01 -20.53
N LYS A 30 -4.71 -17.88 -20.04
CA LYS A 30 -5.41 -19.02 -19.38
C LYS A 30 -5.45 -20.26 -20.25
N LYS A 31 -5.61 -20.12 -21.57
CA LYS A 31 -5.68 -21.25 -22.50
C LYS A 31 -4.36 -21.97 -22.68
N GLU A 32 -3.26 -21.31 -22.33
CA GLU A 32 -1.91 -21.90 -22.42
C GLU A 32 -1.60 -22.86 -21.27
N GLY A 33 -2.38 -22.83 -20.18
CA GLY A 33 -2.34 -23.83 -19.10
C GLY A 33 -1.17 -23.65 -18.12
N PHE A 34 -0.81 -22.40 -17.78
CA PHE A 34 0.20 -22.13 -16.77
C PHE A 34 -0.26 -22.59 -15.38
N ASP A 35 0.65 -23.16 -14.60
CA ASP A 35 0.41 -23.60 -13.23
C ASP A 35 0.24 -22.44 -12.26
N ILE A 36 0.96 -21.33 -12.49
CA ILE A 36 0.92 -20.13 -11.65
C ILE A 36 1.29 -18.87 -12.43
N PHE A 37 0.68 -17.75 -12.05
CA PHE A 37 1.01 -16.42 -12.54
C PHE A 37 1.77 -15.65 -11.45
N VAL A 38 3.04 -15.35 -11.70
CA VAL A 38 3.81 -14.46 -10.82
C VAL A 38 3.43 -13.04 -11.14
N ASN A 39 2.62 -12.43 -10.28
CA ASN A 39 2.15 -11.06 -10.47
C ASN A 39 3.21 -10.04 -10.03
N LEU A 40 3.79 -9.35 -11.00
CA LEU A 40 4.76 -8.27 -10.80
C LEU A 40 4.19 -6.90 -11.22
N CYS A 41 2.86 -6.78 -11.36
CA CYS A 41 2.21 -5.55 -11.76
C CYS A 41 2.04 -4.64 -10.54
N GLU A 42 2.81 -3.56 -10.46
CA GLU A 42 2.76 -2.60 -9.35
C GLU A 42 1.89 -1.37 -9.63
N GLY A 43 1.47 -1.17 -10.86
CA GLY A 43 0.64 -0.04 -11.27
C GLY A 43 0.94 0.42 -12.68
N TYR A 44 0.31 1.52 -13.08
CA TYR A 44 0.56 2.17 -14.35
C TYR A 44 1.41 3.42 -14.09
N LEU A 45 2.56 3.53 -14.73
CA LEU A 45 3.51 4.63 -14.54
C LEU A 45 2.88 6.03 -14.75
N ASP A 46 1.93 6.12 -15.68
CA ASP A 46 1.25 7.38 -16.00
C ASP A 46 0.05 7.68 -15.10
N TRP A 47 -0.29 6.77 -14.21
CA TRP A 47 -1.45 6.89 -13.35
C TRP A 47 -1.05 6.38 -11.97
N SER A 48 -1.10 7.21 -10.99
CA SER A 48 -0.84 6.87 -9.58
C SER A 48 -1.90 5.91 -9.00
N ILE A 49 -2.29 4.89 -9.78
CA ILE A 49 -3.33 3.92 -9.43
C ILE A 49 -2.72 2.52 -9.43
N PRO A 50 -2.85 1.78 -8.33
CA PRO A 50 -2.44 0.38 -8.26
C PRO A 50 -3.10 -0.47 -9.35
N SER A 51 -2.41 -1.52 -9.81
CA SER A 51 -2.94 -2.48 -10.80
C SER A 51 -3.96 -3.47 -10.19
N VAL A 52 -4.86 -2.99 -9.35
CA VAL A 52 -5.88 -3.83 -8.72
C VAL A 52 -6.79 -4.54 -9.74
N ASP A 53 -7.00 -3.93 -10.90
CA ASP A 53 -7.76 -4.51 -12.00
C ASP A 53 -7.10 -5.78 -12.57
N VAL A 54 -5.76 -5.86 -12.58
CA VAL A 54 -5.04 -7.09 -12.99
C VAL A 54 -5.39 -8.23 -12.04
N ILE A 55 -5.34 -7.99 -10.74
CA ILE A 55 -5.66 -8.98 -9.71
C ILE A 55 -7.13 -9.38 -9.82
N TYR A 56 -8.04 -8.41 -9.95
CA TYR A 56 -9.46 -8.67 -10.13
C TYR A 56 -9.75 -9.55 -11.36
N TYR A 57 -9.05 -9.31 -12.47
CA TYR A 57 -9.22 -10.15 -13.66
C TYR A 57 -8.62 -11.54 -13.48
N MET A 58 -7.51 -11.69 -12.76
CA MET A 58 -6.96 -12.99 -12.42
C MET A 58 -7.95 -13.79 -11.55
N GLU A 59 -8.54 -13.15 -10.54
CA GLU A 59 -9.60 -13.76 -9.70
C GLU A 59 -10.82 -14.16 -10.53
N LEU A 60 -11.34 -13.25 -11.35
CA LEU A 60 -12.51 -13.51 -12.21
C LEU A 60 -12.28 -14.67 -13.17
N LEU A 61 -11.07 -14.82 -13.66
CA LEU A 61 -10.69 -15.92 -14.55
C LEU A 61 -10.32 -17.20 -13.79
N GLY A 62 -10.23 -17.17 -12.47
CA GLY A 62 -9.82 -18.31 -11.64
C GLY A 62 -8.37 -18.73 -11.93
N LEU A 63 -7.47 -17.77 -12.16
CA LEU A 63 -6.07 -18.04 -12.37
C LEU A 63 -5.35 -18.16 -11.01
N PRO A 64 -4.47 -19.12 -10.80
CA PRO A 64 -3.59 -19.14 -9.64
C PRO A 64 -2.51 -18.05 -9.80
N PHE A 65 -2.36 -17.17 -8.81
CA PHE A 65 -1.41 -16.05 -8.87
C PHE A 65 -0.78 -15.76 -7.52
N THR A 66 0.38 -15.09 -7.54
CA THR A 66 1.08 -14.64 -6.33
C THR A 66 0.59 -13.26 -5.91
N GLY A 67 0.59 -13.00 -4.60
CA GLY A 67 0.20 -11.73 -4.01
C GLY A 67 -1.20 -11.74 -3.40
N PRO A 68 -1.66 -10.60 -2.87
CA PRO A 68 -2.93 -10.49 -2.19
C PRO A 68 -4.11 -10.51 -3.17
N THR A 69 -5.30 -10.77 -2.65
CA THR A 69 -6.57 -10.61 -3.39
C THR A 69 -6.86 -9.14 -3.68
N SER A 70 -7.74 -8.86 -4.64
CA SER A 70 -8.11 -7.50 -5.02
C SER A 70 -8.69 -6.68 -3.85
N ILE A 71 -9.37 -7.33 -2.91
CA ILE A 71 -9.93 -6.68 -1.70
C ILE A 71 -8.81 -6.23 -0.74
N LEU A 72 -7.70 -6.98 -0.67
CA LEU A 72 -6.60 -6.76 0.27
C LEU A 72 -5.35 -6.20 -0.39
N TYR A 73 -5.45 -5.76 -1.65
CA TYR A 73 -4.28 -5.33 -2.41
C TYR A 73 -3.63 -4.06 -1.87
N ASP A 74 -4.44 -3.08 -1.51
CA ASP A 74 -3.95 -1.78 -1.02
C ASP A 74 -4.81 -1.30 0.16
N PRO A 75 -4.72 -1.97 1.33
CA PRO A 75 -5.47 -1.58 2.50
C PRO A 75 -4.95 -0.24 3.04
N THR A 76 -5.85 0.62 3.50
CA THR A 76 -5.46 1.85 4.17
C THR A 76 -4.73 1.56 5.49
N LYS A 77 -3.84 2.47 5.89
CA LYS A 77 -3.03 2.28 7.12
C LYS A 77 -3.87 2.20 8.40
N ASP A 78 -4.99 2.92 8.45
CA ASP A 78 -5.95 2.84 9.55
C ASP A 78 -6.65 1.47 9.60
N LEU A 79 -7.03 0.91 8.44
CA LEU A 79 -7.55 -0.46 8.38
C LEU A 79 -6.51 -1.48 8.86
N MET A 80 -5.26 -1.34 8.45
CA MET A 80 -4.18 -2.21 8.94
C MET A 80 -4.01 -2.11 10.45
N LYS A 81 -4.09 -0.89 11.02
CA LYS A 81 -4.05 -0.68 12.48
C LYS A 81 -5.24 -1.32 13.18
N TYR A 82 -6.43 -1.22 12.61
CA TYR A 82 -7.62 -1.88 13.14
C TYR A 82 -7.46 -3.41 13.17
N VAL A 83 -6.98 -4.00 12.09
CA VAL A 83 -6.68 -5.45 12.03
C VAL A 83 -5.63 -5.84 13.07
N ALA A 84 -4.55 -5.07 13.21
CA ALA A 84 -3.54 -5.29 14.23
C ALA A 84 -4.14 -5.26 15.65
N PHE A 85 -4.98 -4.26 15.93
CA PHE A 85 -5.69 -4.16 17.21
C PHE A 85 -6.56 -5.40 17.50
N THR A 86 -7.34 -5.87 16.51
CA THR A 86 -8.17 -7.09 16.69
C THR A 86 -7.36 -8.34 16.91
N ALA A 87 -6.12 -8.37 16.40
CA ALA A 87 -5.15 -9.45 16.60
C ALA A 87 -4.34 -9.30 17.91
N GLY A 88 -4.61 -8.30 18.74
CA GLY A 88 -3.88 -8.02 19.98
C GLY A 88 -2.48 -7.41 19.77
N VAL A 89 -2.17 -6.95 18.56
CA VAL A 89 -0.90 -6.31 18.22
C VAL A 89 -1.00 -4.81 18.49
N LYS A 90 -0.07 -4.28 19.28
CA LYS A 90 0.00 -2.86 19.60
C LYS A 90 0.53 -2.07 18.39
N THR A 91 -0.12 -0.96 18.09
CA THR A 91 0.34 0.04 17.12
C THR A 91 0.39 1.40 17.78
N PRO A 92 1.16 2.38 17.26
CA PRO A 92 1.13 3.74 17.80
C PRO A 92 -0.29 4.31 17.82
N PRO A 93 -0.66 5.07 18.85
CA PRO A 93 -1.87 5.90 18.81
C PRO A 93 -1.88 6.80 17.56
N PHE A 94 -3.04 7.02 16.98
CA PHE A 94 -3.14 7.77 15.72
C PHE A 94 -4.46 8.54 15.60
N ALA A 95 -4.47 9.52 14.70
CA ALA A 95 -5.65 10.20 14.21
C ALA A 95 -5.68 10.18 12.66
N LEU A 96 -6.87 10.13 12.08
CA LEU A 96 -7.09 10.39 10.67
C LEU A 96 -7.50 11.84 10.48
N ILE A 97 -6.85 12.52 9.52
CA ILE A 97 -7.09 13.91 9.17
C ILE A 97 -7.56 13.97 7.73
N SER A 98 -8.80 14.41 7.51
CA SER A 98 -9.42 14.54 6.19
C SER A 98 -9.45 16.01 5.69
N GLY A 99 -8.98 16.95 6.50
CA GLY A 99 -8.82 18.36 6.14
C GLY A 99 -9.94 19.29 6.62
N ASN A 100 -11.06 18.74 7.08
CA ASN A 100 -12.21 19.53 7.53
C ASN A 100 -12.36 19.56 9.06
N GLU A 101 -11.50 18.84 9.77
CA GLU A 101 -11.58 18.71 11.23
C GLU A 101 -10.91 19.88 11.95
N ASN A 102 -11.31 20.08 13.19
CA ASN A 102 -10.49 20.81 14.13
C ASN A 102 -9.28 19.96 14.50
N LEU A 103 -8.12 20.33 13.96
CA LEU A 103 -6.88 19.56 14.11
C LEU A 103 -6.49 19.36 15.58
N ASP A 104 -6.68 20.38 16.42
CA ASP A 104 -6.37 20.28 17.86
C ASP A 104 -7.23 19.21 18.55
N ALA A 105 -8.51 19.18 18.23
CA ALA A 105 -9.41 18.18 18.79
C ALA A 105 -9.08 16.76 18.27
N ALA A 106 -8.73 16.65 16.99
CA ALA A 106 -8.40 15.36 16.38
C ALA A 106 -7.16 14.70 16.99
N ILE A 107 -6.14 15.50 17.35
CA ILE A 107 -4.88 15.00 17.91
C ILE A 107 -4.80 15.11 19.45
N ALA A 108 -5.85 15.56 20.15
CA ALA A 108 -5.82 15.82 21.59
C ALA A 108 -5.35 14.64 22.46
N HIS A 109 -5.49 13.43 21.95
CA HIS A 109 -5.09 12.19 22.62
C HIS A 109 -3.67 11.73 22.26
N LEU A 110 -2.95 12.44 21.35
CA LEU A 110 -1.63 12.10 20.88
C LEU A 110 -0.55 12.94 21.56
N GLN A 111 0.66 12.36 21.66
CA GLN A 111 1.83 13.01 22.24
C GLN A 111 2.91 13.23 21.19
N TYR A 112 3.49 14.43 21.16
CA TYR A 112 4.64 14.72 20.29
C TYR A 112 5.91 13.98 20.74
N PRO A 113 6.82 13.64 19.81
CA PRO A 113 6.75 13.91 18.37
C PRO A 113 5.74 13.03 17.64
N LEU A 114 5.14 13.59 16.57
CA LEU A 114 4.19 12.87 15.74
C LEU A 114 4.78 12.62 14.35
N PHE A 115 4.28 11.61 13.66
CA PHE A 115 4.64 11.31 12.29
C PHE A 115 3.42 11.44 11.38
N VAL A 116 3.56 12.23 10.32
CA VAL A 116 2.49 12.55 9.36
C VAL A 116 2.76 11.85 8.04
N LYS A 117 1.80 11.05 7.58
CA LYS A 117 1.91 10.31 6.31
C LYS A 117 0.55 10.15 5.64
N PRO A 118 0.48 9.96 4.32
CA PRO A 118 -0.78 9.60 3.65
C PRO A 118 -1.37 8.32 4.23
N ALA A 119 -2.69 8.31 4.44
CA ALA A 119 -3.38 7.12 4.93
C ALA A 119 -3.41 6.01 3.87
N LYS A 120 -3.38 6.40 2.58
CA LYS A 120 -3.48 5.49 1.44
C LYS A 120 -2.39 5.75 0.39
N ALA A 121 -1.14 5.58 0.72
CA ALA A 121 -0.06 5.62 -0.26
C ALA A 121 1.07 4.68 0.19
N GLY A 122 1.65 3.96 -0.76
CA GLY A 122 2.83 3.13 -0.58
C GLY A 122 4.12 3.89 -0.91
N ASP A 123 5.24 3.18 -1.00
CA ASP A 123 6.55 3.63 -1.53
C ASP A 123 7.05 4.96 -0.96
N SER A 124 6.72 5.25 0.31
CA SER A 124 7.08 6.50 1.00
C SER A 124 6.57 7.78 0.32
N LEU A 125 5.56 7.70 -0.55
CA LEU A 125 4.95 8.87 -1.16
C LEU A 125 4.40 9.80 -0.08
N GLY A 126 4.67 11.11 -0.21
CA GLY A 126 4.27 12.14 0.76
C GLY A 126 5.07 12.13 2.07
N ILE A 127 6.10 11.28 2.18
CA ILE A 127 6.98 11.19 3.36
C ILE A 127 8.34 11.80 3.04
N ASP A 128 8.80 12.68 3.90
CA ASP A 128 10.11 13.33 3.87
C ASP A 128 10.56 13.70 5.29
N ASP A 129 11.68 14.42 5.42
CA ASP A 129 12.22 14.84 6.72
C ASP A 129 11.24 15.71 7.54
N SER A 130 10.30 16.42 6.88
CA SER A 130 9.26 17.21 7.53
C SER A 130 8.09 16.38 8.05
N SER A 131 8.06 15.07 7.77
CA SER A 131 7.01 14.17 8.26
C SER A 131 7.09 13.92 9.76
N LEU A 132 8.29 14.05 10.36
CA LEU A 132 8.48 14.02 11.81
C LEU A 132 8.25 15.41 12.38
N VAL A 133 7.08 15.63 13.00
CA VAL A 133 6.68 16.91 13.54
C VAL A 133 6.83 16.94 15.06
N LYS A 134 7.41 18.01 15.58
CA LYS A 134 7.74 18.14 17.02
C LYS A 134 6.80 19.07 17.78
N ASN A 135 6.00 19.82 17.05
CA ASN A 135 5.05 20.79 17.61
C ASN A 135 3.90 21.06 16.66
N LYS A 136 2.92 21.82 17.10
CA LYS A 136 1.71 22.15 16.33
C LYS A 136 2.01 22.90 15.02
N THR A 137 2.97 23.82 15.04
CA THR A 137 3.30 24.61 13.83
C THR A 137 3.81 23.70 12.72
N ASP A 138 4.72 22.78 13.04
CA ASP A 138 5.26 21.80 12.09
C ASP A 138 4.12 20.90 11.57
N LEU A 139 3.25 20.44 12.46
CA LEU A 139 2.10 19.61 12.09
C LEU A 139 1.18 20.32 11.10
N VAL A 140 0.75 21.54 11.39
CA VAL A 140 -0.12 22.32 10.49
C VAL A 140 0.55 22.53 9.14
N THR A 141 1.84 22.86 9.14
CA THR A 141 2.61 23.06 7.90
C THR A 141 2.65 21.78 7.06
N LYS A 142 2.98 20.64 7.69
CA LYS A 142 3.04 19.35 6.96
C LYS A 142 1.67 18.90 6.47
N VAL A 143 0.63 18.98 7.28
CA VAL A 143 -0.73 18.62 6.88
C VAL A 143 -1.17 19.44 5.66
N ASN A 144 -1.03 20.77 5.70
CA ASN A 144 -1.42 21.63 4.59
C ASN A 144 -0.61 21.38 3.31
N ALA A 145 0.64 20.97 3.44
CA ALA A 145 1.49 20.71 2.29
C ALA A 145 1.07 19.50 1.46
N ILE A 146 0.48 18.47 2.10
CA ILE A 146 0.27 17.19 1.40
C ILE A 146 -1.20 16.74 1.34
N ILE A 147 -2.11 17.35 2.10
CA ILE A 147 -3.48 16.86 2.20
C ILE A 147 -4.29 17.00 0.90
N GLU A 148 -4.03 18.04 0.10
CA GLU A 148 -4.71 18.24 -1.18
C GLU A 148 -4.28 17.20 -2.23
N GLU A 149 -3.03 16.76 -2.18
CA GLU A 149 -2.48 15.80 -3.14
C GLU A 149 -2.81 14.35 -2.75
N TYR A 150 -2.70 14.02 -1.45
CA TYR A 150 -2.79 12.62 -1.00
C TYR A 150 -4.10 12.27 -0.31
N GLY A 151 -5.01 13.23 -0.10
CA GLY A 151 -6.27 13.03 0.63
C GLY A 151 -6.04 12.77 2.11
N PRO A 152 -6.81 11.87 2.76
CA PRO A 152 -6.70 11.64 4.19
C PRO A 152 -5.29 11.27 4.64
N LEU A 153 -4.85 11.88 5.73
CA LEU A 153 -3.56 11.66 6.35
C LEU A 153 -3.69 10.87 7.65
N LEU A 154 -2.74 9.99 7.90
CA LEU A 154 -2.55 9.37 9.20
C LEU A 154 -1.51 10.18 9.98
N VAL A 155 -1.89 10.66 11.14
CA VAL A 155 -1.01 11.30 12.11
C VAL A 155 -0.87 10.36 13.29
N GLU A 156 0.33 9.90 13.60
CA GLU A 156 0.56 8.93 14.67
C GLU A 156 1.73 9.33 15.57
N GLU A 157 1.74 8.83 16.79
CA GLU A 157 2.90 9.01 17.68
C GLU A 157 4.14 8.36 17.06
N TYR A 158 5.24 9.10 17.05
CA TYR A 158 6.51 8.59 16.55
C TYR A 158 7.14 7.65 17.56
N ILE A 159 7.52 6.46 17.10
CA ILE A 159 8.28 5.52 17.90
C ILE A 159 9.74 5.53 17.42
N ASP A 160 10.62 5.99 18.29
CA ASP A 160 12.06 5.92 18.02
C ASP A 160 12.56 4.46 18.17
N GLY A 161 13.42 4.03 17.25
CA GLY A 161 13.96 2.69 17.29
C GLY A 161 14.44 2.15 15.94
N ARG A 162 14.77 0.88 15.92
CA ARG A 162 15.17 0.20 14.69
C ARG A 162 13.93 -0.22 13.90
N GLU A 163 13.99 -0.01 12.60
CA GLU A 163 12.96 -0.49 11.68
C GLU A 163 13.28 -1.89 11.16
N PHE A 164 12.25 -2.69 10.99
CA PHE A 164 12.35 -4.04 10.46
C PHE A 164 11.27 -4.30 9.42
N THR A 165 11.66 -4.95 8.35
CA THR A 165 10.73 -5.52 7.37
C THR A 165 10.69 -7.02 7.55
N VAL A 166 9.48 -7.58 7.66
CA VAL A 166 9.27 -9.02 7.76
C VAL A 166 8.48 -9.47 6.55
N MET A 167 9.08 -10.38 5.78
CA MET A 167 8.38 -11.04 4.69
C MET A 167 7.61 -12.23 5.25
N ILE A 168 6.31 -12.31 4.93
CA ILE A 168 5.46 -13.45 5.29
C ILE A 168 5.09 -14.17 3.99
N ALA A 169 5.36 -15.47 3.93
CA ALA A 169 4.90 -16.35 2.88
C ALA A 169 3.93 -17.38 3.50
N ALA A 170 2.79 -17.60 2.86
CA ALA A 170 1.77 -18.58 3.28
C ALA A 170 1.71 -19.73 2.30
#